data_59692e4089980aa28558216865173c8f
#
_entry.id   59692e4089980aa28558216865173c8f
#
_cell.length_a   1.000
_cell.length_b   1.000
_cell.length_c   1.000
_cell.angle_alpha   90.00
_cell.angle_beta   90.00
_cell.angle_gamma   90.00
#
_symmetry.space_group_name_H-M   'P 1'
#
loop_
_entity.id
_entity.type
_entity.pdbx_description
1 polymer ?
#
loop_
_entity_poly.entity_id
_entity_poly.type
_entity_poly.pdbx_seq_one_letter_code
_entity_poly.pdbx_strand_id
1 'polypeptide(L)'
;MRMQNALRIIPILIYFSAASIARAGDVGPMPGYCPYQGGCYMLRGTIAKDDLSTLGSALSRAQANNQQIVVRLNSPGGDFKTAIALGRLMRSAGAHAVGGNADDCMSSCVMLLAGATFRGHAGRVGIHRPYRMSTAPISILEMKKEFDSWGLEARAFLADVNVSTDLWDKMIRIPPEQVRLLSETELISFGLKGEDPVSEEVTDSNNARHYGVSKSEYLKRKSLAAIKCNPILQSGNIDRWHQCDETIKKIGIY
;
A
#
# COMPACT_ATOMS: atom_id res chain seq x y z
N MET A 1 -56.94 -2.03 -54.62
CA MET A 1 -56.38 -2.25 -53.25
C MET A 1 -54.88 -2.43 -53.39
N ARG A 2 -54.08 -1.40 -53.08
CA ARG A 2 -52.61 -1.47 -53.08
C ARG A 2 -52.20 -1.53 -51.63
N MET A 3 -51.62 -2.67 -51.22
CA MET A 3 -50.95 -2.81 -49.91
C MET A 3 -49.59 -2.18 -49.98
N GLN A 4 -49.37 -1.11 -49.20
CA GLN A 4 -48.04 -0.52 -48.98
C GLN A 4 -47.38 -1.24 -47.82
N ASN A 5 -46.31 -2.00 -48.11
CA ASN A 5 -45.41 -2.57 -47.09
C ASN A 5 -44.48 -1.47 -46.60
N ALA A 6 -44.71 -0.97 -45.40
CA ALA A 6 -43.81 -0.08 -44.72
C ALA A 6 -42.67 -0.89 -44.06
N LEU A 7 -41.45 -0.79 -44.60
CA LEU A 7 -40.23 -1.33 -44.01
C LEU A 7 -39.90 -0.52 -42.75
N ARG A 8 -40.07 -1.11 -41.59
CA ARG A 8 -39.59 -0.51 -40.31
C ARG A 8 -38.08 -0.70 -40.19
N ILE A 9 -37.34 0.35 -40.36
CA ILE A 9 -35.90 0.41 -40.05
C ILE A 9 -35.76 0.52 -38.54
N ILE A 10 -35.23 -0.54 -37.90
CA ILE A 10 -34.90 -0.54 -36.48
C ILE A 10 -33.48 0.07 -36.35
N PRO A 11 -33.29 1.19 -35.62
CA PRO A 11 -31.97 1.72 -35.43
C PRO A 11 -31.16 0.77 -34.50
N ILE A 12 -30.08 0.22 -35.03
CA ILE A 12 -29.09 -0.49 -34.23
C ILE A 12 -28.36 0.55 -33.38
N LEU A 13 -28.72 0.62 -32.11
CA LEU A 13 -27.95 1.35 -31.10
C LEU A 13 -26.62 0.62 -30.90
N ILE A 14 -25.58 1.13 -31.57
CA ILE A 14 -24.19 0.71 -31.29
C ILE A 14 -23.85 1.26 -29.91
N TYR A 15 -23.88 0.40 -28.89
CA TYR A 15 -23.30 0.69 -27.60
C TYR A 15 -21.79 0.79 -27.80
N PHE A 16 -21.26 2.01 -27.91
CA PHE A 16 -19.86 2.26 -27.68
C PHE A 16 -19.58 1.96 -26.20
N SER A 17 -19.11 0.77 -25.93
CA SER A 17 -18.42 0.49 -24.68
C SER A 17 -17.25 1.47 -24.60
N ALA A 18 -17.38 2.51 -23.78
CA ALA A 18 -16.27 3.39 -23.45
C ALA A 18 -15.23 2.49 -22.74
N ALA A 19 -14.22 2.05 -23.49
CA ALA A 19 -13.03 1.48 -22.89
C ALA A 19 -12.54 2.49 -21.86
N SER A 20 -12.63 2.16 -20.59
CA SER A 20 -12.08 2.97 -19.51
C SER A 20 -10.60 3.11 -19.79
N ILE A 21 -10.19 4.26 -20.33
CA ILE A 21 -8.78 4.63 -20.41
C ILE A 21 -8.32 4.59 -18.96
N ALA A 22 -7.50 3.62 -18.61
CA ALA A 22 -6.86 3.55 -17.31
C ALA A 22 -6.07 4.86 -17.14
N ARG A 23 -6.61 5.79 -16.35
CA ARG A 23 -5.90 7.02 -16.01
C ARG A 23 -4.68 6.64 -15.21
N ALA A 24 -3.57 7.34 -15.44
CA ALA A 24 -2.41 7.36 -14.56
C ALA A 24 -2.89 7.51 -13.10
N GLY A 25 -2.14 6.98 -12.15
CA GLY A 25 -2.49 7.02 -10.75
C GLY A 25 -2.84 8.46 -10.33
N ASP A 26 -3.86 8.57 -9.52
CA ASP A 26 -4.25 9.85 -8.91
C ASP A 26 -3.64 9.87 -7.50
N VAL A 27 -2.59 10.67 -7.33
CA VAL A 27 -1.97 10.94 -6.04
C VAL A 27 -2.45 12.28 -5.53
N GLY A 28 -3.25 12.28 -4.49
CA GLY A 28 -3.82 13.49 -3.92
C GLY A 28 -4.04 13.40 -2.41
N PRO A 29 -4.59 14.45 -1.79
CA PRO A 29 -5.01 14.39 -0.40
C PRO A 29 -5.99 13.24 -0.16
N MET A 30 -5.85 12.53 0.95
CA MET A 30 -6.77 11.45 1.29
C MET A 30 -8.16 12.02 1.60
N PRO A 31 -9.22 11.57 0.92
CA PRO A 31 -10.57 12.03 1.23
C PRO A 31 -11.02 11.50 2.60
N GLY A 32 -11.74 12.35 3.34
CA GLY A 32 -12.27 12.02 4.65
C GLY A 32 -11.35 12.38 5.81
N TYR A 33 -11.51 11.71 6.94
CA TYR A 33 -10.76 11.97 8.16
C TYR A 33 -9.30 11.53 8.00
N CYS A 34 -8.38 12.46 8.23
CA CYS A 34 -6.96 12.21 8.43
C CYS A 34 -6.64 12.35 9.92
N PRO A 35 -6.24 11.29 10.61
CA PRO A 35 -5.91 11.36 12.03
C PRO A 35 -4.63 12.17 12.32
N TYR A 36 -3.86 12.49 11.27
CA TYR A 36 -2.59 13.20 11.37
C TYR A 36 -2.68 14.52 10.62
N GLN A 37 -2.26 15.60 11.24
CA GLN A 37 -2.35 16.95 10.65
C GLN A 37 -1.55 17.04 9.34
N GLY A 38 -2.22 16.83 8.21
CA GLY A 38 -1.72 17.15 6.88
C GLY A 38 -0.84 16.10 6.17
N GLY A 39 -0.51 14.97 6.79
CA GLY A 39 0.34 13.91 6.20
C GLY A 39 -0.40 12.77 5.51
N CYS A 40 -1.68 12.92 5.16
CA CYS A 40 -2.50 11.84 4.60
C CYS A 40 -2.71 12.01 3.10
N TYR A 41 -2.27 11.01 2.35
CA TYR A 41 -2.35 10.96 0.89
C TYR A 41 -3.11 9.71 0.43
N MET A 42 -3.67 9.77 -0.77
CA MET A 42 -4.26 8.62 -1.44
C MET A 42 -3.58 8.40 -2.78
N LEU A 43 -3.19 7.15 -3.07
CA LEU A 43 -2.83 6.70 -4.40
C LEU A 43 -3.98 5.82 -4.91
N ARG A 44 -4.63 6.27 -5.99
CA ARG A 44 -5.75 5.58 -6.63
C ARG A 44 -5.47 5.37 -8.11
N GLY A 45 -5.90 4.23 -8.66
CA GLY A 45 -5.79 3.94 -10.09
C GLY A 45 -4.47 3.29 -10.48
N THR A 46 -4.15 3.30 -11.77
CA THR A 46 -3.00 2.58 -12.34
C THR A 46 -1.70 3.31 -12.05
N ILE A 47 -0.73 2.62 -11.47
CA ILE A 47 0.60 3.17 -11.16
C ILE A 47 1.33 3.51 -12.46
N ALA A 48 1.74 4.77 -12.59
CA ALA A 48 2.44 5.33 -13.74
C ALA A 48 3.68 6.14 -13.32
N LYS A 49 4.56 6.43 -14.27
CA LYS A 49 5.84 7.11 -13.99
C LYS A 49 5.67 8.46 -13.31
N ASP A 50 4.62 9.20 -13.66
CA ASP A 50 4.36 10.52 -13.11
C ASP A 50 4.01 10.50 -11.60
N ASP A 51 3.52 9.35 -11.10
CA ASP A 51 3.23 9.18 -9.68
C ASP A 51 4.50 9.32 -8.82
N LEU A 52 5.68 9.00 -9.38
CA LEU A 52 6.94 9.11 -8.68
C LEU A 52 7.25 10.55 -8.26
N SER A 53 7.05 11.50 -9.16
CA SER A 53 7.25 12.93 -8.89
C SER A 53 6.17 13.48 -7.96
N THR A 54 4.92 13.07 -8.18
CA THR A 54 3.76 13.57 -7.42
C THR A 54 3.80 13.09 -5.98
N LEU A 55 3.92 11.76 -5.76
CA LEU A 55 4.03 11.21 -4.42
C LEU A 55 5.33 11.66 -3.73
N GLY A 56 6.47 11.65 -4.44
CA GLY A 56 7.74 12.09 -3.90
C GLY A 56 7.70 13.53 -3.38
N SER A 57 7.09 14.44 -4.13
CA SER A 57 6.89 15.83 -3.69
C SER A 57 5.98 15.94 -2.47
N ALA A 58 4.93 15.11 -2.41
CA ALA A 58 4.00 15.07 -1.27
C ALA A 58 4.70 14.56 0.01
N LEU A 59 5.45 13.46 -0.10
CA LEU A 59 6.21 12.88 1.01
C LEU A 59 7.28 13.84 1.52
N SER A 60 8.03 14.49 0.62
CA SER A 60 9.08 15.45 0.99
C SER A 60 8.50 16.65 1.75
N ARG A 61 7.35 17.18 1.33
CA ARG A 61 6.67 18.27 2.05
C ARG A 61 6.23 17.84 3.44
N ALA A 62 5.65 16.64 3.58
CA ALA A 62 5.23 16.12 4.86
C ALA A 62 6.42 15.92 5.83
N GLN A 63 7.53 15.38 5.33
CA GLN A 63 8.77 15.24 6.11
C GLN A 63 9.31 16.59 6.58
N ALA A 64 9.36 17.59 5.69
CA ALA A 64 9.83 18.94 6.04
C ALA A 64 8.98 19.59 7.15
N ASN A 65 7.71 19.20 7.27
CA ASN A 65 6.78 19.66 8.29
C ASN A 65 6.70 18.72 9.52
N ASN A 66 7.57 17.72 9.64
CA ASN A 66 7.56 16.70 10.69
C ASN A 66 6.19 16.01 10.86
N GLN A 67 5.46 15.80 9.76
CA GLN A 67 4.16 15.17 9.77
C GLN A 67 4.28 13.64 9.70
N GLN A 68 3.43 12.94 10.43
CA GLN A 68 3.24 11.51 10.20
C GLN A 68 2.65 11.28 8.82
N ILE A 69 3.28 10.43 8.03
CA ILE A 69 2.90 10.19 6.65
C ILE A 69 2.04 8.92 6.56
N VAL A 70 0.85 9.06 5.99
CA VAL A 70 -0.06 7.95 5.70
C VAL A 70 -0.45 7.98 4.24
N VAL A 71 -0.30 6.85 3.56
CA VAL A 71 -0.69 6.67 2.16
C VAL A 71 -1.78 5.60 2.09
N ARG A 72 -2.98 6.00 1.70
CA ARG A 72 -4.07 5.07 1.39
C ARG A 72 -3.89 4.52 -0.01
N LEU A 73 -3.85 3.20 -0.13
CA LEU A 73 -3.65 2.49 -1.38
C LEU A 73 -4.99 1.94 -1.90
N ASN A 74 -5.35 2.30 -3.15
CA ASN A 74 -6.48 1.72 -3.88
C ASN A 74 -6.12 1.64 -5.37
N SER A 75 -5.37 0.59 -5.76
CA SER A 75 -4.76 0.49 -7.08
C SER A 75 -4.81 -0.93 -7.64
N PRO A 76 -5.14 -1.08 -8.94
CA PRO A 76 -5.01 -2.35 -9.65
C PRO A 76 -3.55 -2.74 -9.94
N GLY A 77 -2.58 -1.91 -9.56
CA GLY A 77 -1.19 -2.02 -9.96
C GLY A 77 -0.84 -1.12 -11.15
N GLY A 78 0.20 -1.47 -11.89
CA GLY A 78 0.68 -0.69 -13.04
C GLY A 78 2.16 -0.93 -13.32
N ASP A 79 2.92 0.12 -13.65
CA ASP A 79 4.35 0.01 -13.97
C ASP A 79 5.14 -0.55 -12.77
N PHE A 80 5.75 -1.71 -12.98
CA PHE A 80 6.39 -2.47 -11.90
C PHE A 80 7.64 -1.78 -11.34
N LYS A 81 8.46 -1.17 -12.20
CA LYS A 81 9.65 -0.43 -11.76
C LYS A 81 9.29 0.82 -10.98
N THR A 82 8.30 1.55 -11.47
CA THR A 82 7.76 2.71 -10.76
C THR A 82 7.21 2.32 -9.39
N ALA A 83 6.52 1.18 -9.28
CA ALA A 83 5.98 0.70 -8.02
C ALA A 83 7.09 0.38 -7.00
N ILE A 84 8.20 -0.25 -7.41
CA ILE A 84 9.37 -0.46 -6.54
C ILE A 84 9.98 0.87 -6.11
N ALA A 85 10.15 1.82 -7.04
CA ALA A 85 10.70 3.14 -6.72
C ALA A 85 9.80 3.91 -5.73
N LEU A 86 8.48 3.85 -5.89
CA LEU A 86 7.50 4.41 -4.94
C LEU A 86 7.58 3.72 -3.58
N GLY A 87 7.73 2.39 -3.55
CA GLY A 87 7.93 1.63 -2.31
C GLY A 87 9.19 2.08 -1.57
N ARG A 88 10.31 2.32 -2.27
CA ARG A 88 11.55 2.86 -1.70
C ARG A 88 11.35 4.29 -1.16
N LEU A 89 10.60 5.13 -1.86
CA LEU A 89 10.25 6.47 -1.36
C LEU A 89 9.41 6.40 -0.10
N MET A 90 8.39 5.54 -0.06
CA MET A 90 7.58 5.33 1.14
C MET A 90 8.44 4.85 2.33
N ARG A 91 9.37 3.92 2.07
CA ARG A 91 10.31 3.42 3.09
C ARG A 91 11.19 4.54 3.65
N SER A 92 11.83 5.32 2.78
CA SER A 92 12.71 6.42 3.19
C SER A 92 11.97 7.54 3.93
N ALA A 93 10.68 7.71 3.61
CA ALA A 93 9.83 8.70 4.26
C ALA A 93 9.21 8.22 5.59
N GLY A 94 9.42 6.96 5.98
CA GLY A 94 8.75 6.39 7.15
C GLY A 94 7.23 6.30 6.99
N ALA A 95 6.73 6.16 5.76
CA ALA A 95 5.32 6.22 5.48
C ALA A 95 4.58 4.95 5.92
N HIS A 96 3.37 5.12 6.42
CA HIS A 96 2.40 4.07 6.68
C HIS A 96 1.54 3.81 5.44
N ALA A 97 1.27 2.56 5.11
CA ALA A 97 0.29 2.19 4.08
C ALA A 97 -1.00 1.70 4.75
N VAL A 98 -2.12 2.26 4.31
CA VAL A 98 -3.44 1.86 4.78
C VAL A 98 -4.37 1.59 3.60
N GLY A 99 -5.49 0.92 3.85
CA GLY A 99 -6.58 0.74 2.90
C GLY A 99 -7.85 0.37 3.65
N GLY A 100 -8.99 0.89 3.21
CA GLY A 100 -10.30 0.50 3.73
C GLY A 100 -10.75 -0.86 3.17
N ASN A 101 -11.81 -1.43 3.73
CA ASN A 101 -12.35 -2.75 3.32
C ASN A 101 -12.72 -2.84 1.83
N ALA A 102 -13.07 -1.71 1.21
CA ALA A 102 -13.41 -1.62 -0.22
C ALA A 102 -12.22 -1.27 -1.13
N ASP A 103 -11.03 -1.05 -0.57
CA ASP A 103 -9.86 -0.72 -1.35
C ASP A 103 -9.13 -1.98 -1.83
N ASP A 104 -8.51 -1.87 -2.98
CA ASP A 104 -7.72 -2.93 -3.59
C ASP A 104 -6.25 -2.52 -3.68
N CYS A 105 -5.35 -3.43 -3.34
CA CYS A 105 -3.94 -3.30 -3.65
C CYS A 105 -3.48 -4.52 -4.45
N MET A 106 -3.54 -4.42 -5.77
CA MET A 106 -3.32 -5.53 -6.68
C MET A 106 -1.99 -5.38 -7.43
N SER A 107 -1.41 -6.53 -7.81
CA SER A 107 -0.23 -6.58 -8.68
C SER A 107 0.94 -5.78 -8.12
N SER A 108 1.51 -4.85 -8.90
CA SER A 108 2.64 -4.00 -8.49
C SER A 108 2.33 -3.06 -7.32
N CYS A 109 1.04 -2.78 -6.98
CA CYS A 109 0.67 -2.03 -5.77
C CYS A 109 1.25 -2.67 -4.50
N VAL A 110 1.41 -4.00 -4.49
CA VAL A 110 1.99 -4.72 -3.35
C VAL A 110 3.43 -4.26 -3.03
N MET A 111 4.16 -3.72 -4.00
CA MET A 111 5.49 -3.13 -3.76
C MET A 111 5.40 -1.84 -2.92
N LEU A 112 4.36 -1.02 -3.10
CA LEU A 112 4.15 0.15 -2.25
C LEU A 112 3.77 -0.28 -0.83
N LEU A 113 2.87 -1.27 -0.70
CA LEU A 113 2.52 -1.84 0.61
C LEU A 113 3.76 -2.40 1.32
N ALA A 114 4.60 -3.13 0.60
CA ALA A 114 5.86 -3.69 1.12
C ALA A 114 6.82 -2.59 1.62
N GLY A 115 6.92 -1.47 0.90
CA GLY A 115 7.79 -0.35 1.25
C GLY A 115 7.38 0.42 2.50
N ALA A 116 6.14 0.30 2.95
CA ALA A 116 5.66 1.00 4.13
C ALA A 116 6.31 0.49 5.42
N THR A 117 6.45 1.38 6.41
CA THR A 117 6.93 1.04 7.76
C THR A 117 5.82 0.48 8.65
N PHE A 118 4.57 0.84 8.38
CA PHE A 118 3.37 0.20 8.91
C PHE A 118 2.45 -0.22 7.76
N ARG A 119 1.99 -1.46 7.77
CA ARG A 119 1.22 -2.10 6.70
C ARG A 119 -0.18 -2.47 7.22
N GLY A 120 -1.12 -1.51 7.14
CA GLY A 120 -2.48 -1.60 7.70
C GLY A 120 -3.57 -1.70 6.64
N HIS A 121 -3.30 -2.34 5.49
CA HIS A 121 -4.30 -2.47 4.43
C HIS A 121 -5.39 -3.49 4.84
N ALA A 122 -6.62 -3.00 5.03
CA ALA A 122 -7.77 -3.83 5.44
C ALA A 122 -8.56 -4.41 4.25
N GLY A 123 -8.33 -3.89 3.04
CA GLY A 123 -8.96 -4.36 1.82
C GLY A 123 -8.25 -5.56 1.19
N ARG A 124 -8.55 -5.84 -0.06
CA ARG A 124 -7.99 -6.99 -0.77
C ARG A 124 -6.57 -6.71 -1.23
N VAL A 125 -5.68 -7.66 -1.02
CA VAL A 125 -4.30 -7.65 -1.55
C VAL A 125 -4.15 -8.83 -2.50
N GLY A 126 -3.75 -8.56 -3.75
CA GLY A 126 -3.70 -9.58 -4.77
C GLY A 126 -2.42 -9.53 -5.61
N ILE A 127 -1.95 -10.69 -6.05
CA ILE A 127 -0.69 -10.85 -6.76
C ILE A 127 -0.86 -11.64 -8.06
N HIS A 128 -0.01 -11.34 -9.00
CA HIS A 128 0.23 -12.12 -10.22
C HIS A 128 1.62 -11.82 -10.79
N ARG A 129 2.05 -12.58 -11.77
CA ARG A 129 3.33 -12.37 -12.45
C ARG A 129 3.34 -11.01 -13.16
N PRO A 130 4.35 -10.15 -12.91
CA PRO A 130 4.52 -8.92 -13.67
C PRO A 130 4.64 -9.22 -15.17
N TYR A 131 4.10 -8.32 -15.98
CA TYR A 131 4.15 -8.42 -17.43
C TYR A 131 4.47 -7.05 -18.04
N ARG A 132 4.94 -7.08 -19.26
CA ARG A 132 5.27 -5.89 -20.02
C ARG A 132 3.99 -5.23 -20.53
N MET A 133 3.77 -3.97 -20.17
CA MET A 133 2.61 -3.19 -20.64
C MET A 133 2.78 -2.64 -22.07
N SER A 134 4.03 -2.58 -22.57
CA SER A 134 4.31 -2.09 -23.92
C SER A 134 4.04 -3.18 -24.97
N THR A 135 3.37 -2.79 -26.05
CA THR A 135 3.12 -3.64 -27.24
C THR A 135 4.25 -3.60 -28.26
N ALA A 136 5.29 -2.78 -28.04
CA ALA A 136 6.44 -2.72 -28.94
C ALA A 136 7.13 -4.09 -29.04
N PRO A 137 7.42 -4.60 -30.25
CA PRO A 137 8.08 -5.87 -30.43
C PRO A 137 9.45 -5.90 -29.75
N ILE A 138 9.77 -6.99 -29.07
CA ILE A 138 11.09 -7.27 -28.53
C ILE A 138 11.43 -8.73 -28.79
N SER A 139 12.72 -9.05 -28.82
CA SER A 139 13.16 -10.43 -28.94
C SER A 139 12.87 -11.23 -27.64
N ILE A 140 12.77 -12.54 -27.77
CA ILE A 140 12.62 -13.44 -26.62
C ILE A 140 13.78 -13.27 -25.62
N LEU A 141 14.99 -13.05 -26.13
CA LEU A 141 16.18 -12.85 -25.30
C LEU A 141 16.09 -11.55 -24.48
N GLU A 142 15.63 -10.47 -25.09
CA GLU A 142 15.42 -9.18 -24.40
C GLU A 142 14.31 -9.29 -23.36
N MET A 143 13.20 -9.96 -23.71
CA MET A 143 12.11 -10.22 -22.75
C MET A 143 12.61 -11.02 -21.55
N LYS A 144 13.42 -12.06 -21.77
CA LYS A 144 14.01 -12.83 -20.68
C LYS A 144 14.93 -11.97 -19.80
N LYS A 145 15.81 -11.16 -20.40
CA LYS A 145 16.72 -10.26 -19.67
C LYS A 145 15.93 -9.24 -18.83
N GLU A 146 14.87 -8.67 -19.39
CA GLU A 146 14.00 -7.72 -18.69
C GLU A 146 13.35 -8.39 -17.48
N PHE A 147 12.79 -9.59 -17.65
CA PHE A 147 12.15 -10.34 -16.58
C PHE A 147 13.14 -10.76 -15.48
N ASP A 148 14.32 -11.23 -15.87
CA ASP A 148 15.40 -11.59 -14.93
C ASP A 148 15.83 -10.34 -14.12
N SER A 149 15.94 -9.17 -14.77
CA SER A 149 16.23 -7.88 -14.10
C SER A 149 15.15 -7.49 -13.10
N TRP A 150 13.87 -7.67 -13.44
CA TRP A 150 12.76 -7.41 -12.49
C TRP A 150 12.84 -8.34 -11.27
N GLY A 151 13.22 -9.60 -11.49
CA GLY A 151 13.36 -10.57 -10.40
C GLY A 151 14.48 -10.19 -9.43
N LEU A 152 15.62 -9.77 -9.95
CA LEU A 152 16.73 -9.29 -9.12
C LEU A 152 16.35 -8.04 -8.33
N GLU A 153 15.73 -7.06 -8.98
CA GLU A 153 15.32 -5.82 -8.36
C GLU A 153 14.23 -6.03 -7.30
N ALA A 154 13.23 -6.88 -7.60
CA ALA A 154 12.17 -7.22 -6.66
C ALA A 154 12.69 -7.91 -5.41
N ARG A 155 13.54 -8.92 -5.56
CA ARG A 155 14.12 -9.65 -4.42
C ARG A 155 15.00 -8.75 -3.56
N ALA A 156 15.85 -7.93 -4.18
CA ALA A 156 16.66 -6.97 -3.46
C ALA A 156 15.78 -5.98 -2.68
N PHE A 157 14.77 -5.41 -3.34
CA PHE A 157 13.84 -4.49 -2.68
C PHE A 157 13.08 -5.15 -1.52
N LEU A 158 12.51 -6.35 -1.72
CA LEU A 158 11.77 -7.05 -0.67
C LEU A 158 12.65 -7.34 0.55
N ALA A 159 13.90 -7.78 0.32
CA ALA A 159 14.87 -8.00 1.38
C ALA A 159 15.19 -6.70 2.14
N ASP A 160 15.41 -5.58 1.43
CA ASP A 160 15.70 -4.27 2.01
C ASP A 160 14.56 -3.74 2.91
N VAL A 161 13.32 -4.17 2.65
CA VAL A 161 12.14 -3.69 3.39
C VAL A 161 11.55 -4.76 4.35
N ASN A 162 12.33 -5.80 4.68
CA ASN A 162 11.94 -6.87 5.59
C ASN A 162 10.66 -7.62 5.17
N VAL A 163 10.48 -7.83 3.88
CA VAL A 163 9.42 -8.66 3.29
C VAL A 163 10.05 -9.91 2.69
N SER A 164 9.42 -11.07 2.90
CA SER A 164 9.93 -12.34 2.37
C SER A 164 10.07 -12.31 0.85
N THR A 165 11.22 -12.72 0.35
CA THR A 165 11.47 -12.87 -1.09
C THR A 165 10.63 -13.99 -1.72
N ASP A 166 10.05 -14.91 -0.92
CA ASP A 166 9.10 -15.92 -1.37
C ASP A 166 7.84 -15.31 -1.99
N LEU A 167 7.53 -14.04 -1.64
CA LEU A 167 6.47 -13.29 -2.29
C LEU A 167 6.69 -13.21 -3.80
N TRP A 168 7.93 -12.88 -4.25
CA TRP A 168 8.27 -12.87 -5.67
C TRP A 168 8.10 -14.25 -6.29
N ASP A 169 8.59 -15.31 -5.63
CA ASP A 169 8.47 -16.69 -6.12
C ASP A 169 7.03 -17.13 -6.26
N LYS A 170 6.16 -16.63 -5.42
CA LYS A 170 4.73 -16.85 -5.52
C LYS A 170 4.11 -16.05 -6.67
N MET A 171 4.47 -14.78 -6.81
CA MET A 171 3.96 -13.90 -7.88
C MET A 171 4.23 -14.48 -9.27
N ILE A 172 5.46 -14.94 -9.56
CA ILE A 172 5.84 -15.41 -10.88
C ILE A 172 5.12 -16.69 -11.33
N ARG A 173 4.55 -17.45 -10.40
CA ARG A 173 3.78 -18.67 -10.67
C ARG A 173 2.33 -18.42 -11.09
N ILE A 174 1.84 -17.20 -10.91
CA ILE A 174 0.44 -16.82 -11.20
C ILE A 174 0.41 -16.13 -12.55
N PRO A 175 -0.34 -16.65 -13.55
CA PRO A 175 -0.46 -16.00 -14.86
C PRO A 175 -0.94 -14.56 -14.74
N PRO A 176 -0.51 -13.63 -15.63
CA PRO A 176 -0.87 -12.22 -15.54
C PRO A 176 -2.37 -11.95 -15.73
N GLU A 177 -3.11 -12.87 -16.36
CA GLU A 177 -4.55 -12.80 -16.56
C GLU A 177 -5.35 -13.15 -15.29
N GLN A 178 -4.67 -13.69 -14.27
CA GLN A 178 -5.28 -14.13 -13.01
C GLN A 178 -4.73 -13.29 -11.87
N VAL A 179 -5.61 -12.85 -10.97
CA VAL A 179 -5.20 -12.22 -9.70
C VAL A 179 -5.50 -13.19 -8.57
N ARG A 180 -4.47 -13.59 -7.84
CA ARG A 180 -4.62 -14.40 -6.64
C ARG A 180 -4.62 -13.51 -5.41
N LEU A 181 -5.71 -13.51 -4.67
CA LEU A 181 -5.81 -12.81 -3.39
C LEU A 181 -4.96 -13.53 -2.34
N LEU A 182 -4.25 -12.76 -1.54
CA LEU A 182 -3.52 -13.24 -0.37
C LEU A 182 -4.46 -13.35 0.83
N SER A 183 -4.37 -14.45 1.55
CA SER A 183 -5.03 -14.59 2.85
C SER A 183 -4.32 -13.77 3.92
N GLU A 184 -4.99 -13.51 5.04
CA GLU A 184 -4.38 -12.80 6.18
C GLU A 184 -3.14 -13.52 6.70
N THR A 185 -3.18 -14.84 6.79
CA THR A 185 -2.02 -15.66 7.18
C THR A 185 -0.84 -15.46 6.23
N GLU A 186 -1.10 -15.38 4.93
CA GLU A 186 -0.05 -15.12 3.92
C GLU A 186 0.50 -13.69 4.02
N LEU A 187 -0.36 -12.69 4.24
CA LEU A 187 0.08 -11.31 4.46
C LEU A 187 1.04 -11.23 5.66
N ILE A 188 0.70 -11.88 6.75
CA ILE A 188 1.57 -11.96 7.94
C ILE A 188 2.87 -12.71 7.63
N SER A 189 2.79 -13.89 6.99
CA SER A 189 3.96 -14.72 6.71
C SER A 189 4.95 -14.08 5.73
N PHE A 190 4.47 -13.24 4.81
CA PHE A 190 5.34 -12.46 3.93
C PHE A 190 5.85 -11.17 4.57
N GLY A 191 5.33 -10.76 5.73
CA GLY A 191 5.63 -9.48 6.34
C GLY A 191 4.89 -8.30 5.69
N LEU A 192 3.76 -8.56 5.01
CA LEU A 192 2.93 -7.53 4.36
C LEU A 192 1.82 -6.99 5.28
N LYS A 193 1.84 -7.32 6.57
CA LYS A 193 0.89 -6.84 7.57
C LYS A 193 1.57 -6.52 8.88
N GLY A 194 1.19 -5.41 9.52
CA GLY A 194 1.74 -4.96 10.78
C GLY A 194 2.89 -3.96 10.64
N GLU A 195 3.59 -3.74 11.73
CA GLU A 195 4.77 -2.86 11.74
C GLU A 195 6.00 -3.60 11.18
N ASP A 196 6.85 -2.84 10.50
CA ASP A 196 8.16 -3.32 10.10
C ASP A 196 9.07 -3.47 11.34
N PRO A 197 9.72 -4.63 11.55
CA PRO A 197 10.48 -4.89 12.78
C PRO A 197 11.60 -3.88 13.05
N VAL A 198 12.28 -3.39 12.01
CA VAL A 198 13.36 -2.40 12.16
C VAL A 198 12.78 -1.02 12.47
N SER A 199 11.66 -0.66 11.84
CA SER A 199 10.96 0.59 12.11
C SER A 199 10.40 0.62 13.53
N GLU A 200 9.83 -0.48 14.00
CA GLU A 200 9.35 -0.65 15.36
C GLU A 200 10.48 -0.47 16.37
N GLU A 201 11.62 -1.11 16.14
CA GLU A 201 12.82 -1.01 16.97
C GLU A 201 13.31 0.44 17.13
N VAL A 202 13.36 1.19 16.02
CA VAL A 202 13.76 2.59 16.01
C VAL A 202 12.72 3.45 16.73
N THR A 203 11.44 3.22 16.48
CA THR A 203 10.32 3.94 17.10
C THR A 203 10.31 3.72 18.61
N ASP A 204 10.47 2.48 19.06
CA ASP A 204 10.50 2.14 20.49
C ASP A 204 11.71 2.78 21.20
N SER A 205 12.86 2.82 20.54
CA SER A 205 14.06 3.48 21.06
C SER A 205 13.90 4.99 21.16
N ASN A 206 13.24 5.62 20.18
CA ASN A 206 12.94 7.05 20.18
C ASN A 206 11.93 7.40 21.28
N ASN A 207 10.88 6.61 21.41
CA ASN A 207 9.86 6.81 22.44
C ASN A 207 10.42 6.62 23.85
N ALA A 208 11.29 5.62 24.06
CA ALA A 208 11.96 5.44 25.34
C ALA A 208 12.75 6.69 25.73
N ARG A 209 13.49 7.28 24.80
CA ARG A 209 14.22 8.55 25.01
C ARG A 209 13.29 9.72 25.28
N HIS A 210 12.19 9.82 24.53
CA HIS A 210 11.17 10.87 24.71
C HIS A 210 10.56 10.83 26.12
N TYR A 211 10.26 9.65 26.64
CA TYR A 211 9.72 9.49 27.99
C TYR A 211 10.80 9.44 29.10
N GLY A 212 12.06 9.56 28.76
CA GLY A 212 13.18 9.58 29.70
C GLY A 212 13.39 8.25 30.43
N VAL A 213 13.07 7.12 29.81
CA VAL A 213 13.19 5.77 30.38
C VAL A 213 14.10 4.88 29.54
N SER A 214 14.55 3.75 30.13
CA SER A 214 15.25 2.73 29.35
C SER A 214 14.28 2.09 28.33
N LYS A 215 14.83 1.59 27.21
CA LYS A 215 14.04 0.87 26.22
C LYS A 215 13.29 -0.33 26.85
N SER A 216 13.94 -1.08 27.71
CA SER A 216 13.32 -2.21 28.40
C SER A 216 12.12 -1.77 29.24
N GLU A 217 12.22 -0.64 29.95
CA GLU A 217 11.12 -0.08 30.69
C GLU A 217 9.99 0.41 29.78
N TYR A 218 10.34 1.08 28.67
CA TYR A 218 9.35 1.50 27.68
C TYR A 218 8.56 0.33 27.08
N LEU A 219 9.24 -0.78 26.74
CA LEU A 219 8.59 -1.98 26.20
C LEU A 219 7.63 -2.62 27.22
N LYS A 220 7.97 -2.61 28.51
CA LYS A 220 7.04 -3.04 29.55
C LYS A 220 5.80 -2.17 29.61
N ARG A 221 5.97 -0.85 29.54
CA ARG A 221 4.87 0.13 29.51
C ARG A 221 4.01 -0.02 28.28
N LYS A 222 4.62 -0.19 27.09
CA LYS A 222 3.93 -0.45 25.82
C LYS A 222 3.07 -1.73 25.91
N SER A 223 3.60 -2.80 26.48
CA SER A 223 2.86 -4.06 26.68
C SER A 223 1.70 -3.86 27.67
N LEU A 224 1.92 -3.13 28.75
CA LEU A 224 0.88 -2.82 29.74
C LEU A 224 -0.24 -1.98 29.12
N ALA A 225 0.12 -0.96 28.32
CA ALA A 225 -0.84 -0.13 27.59
C ALA A 225 -1.69 -0.97 26.63
N ALA A 226 -1.08 -1.89 25.88
CA ALA A 226 -1.82 -2.79 25.01
C ALA A 226 -2.85 -3.64 25.80
N ILE A 227 -2.46 -4.21 26.94
CA ILE A 227 -3.36 -5.03 27.76
C ILE A 227 -4.51 -4.18 28.33
N LYS A 228 -4.22 -2.99 28.85
CA LYS A 228 -5.20 -2.18 29.59
C LYS A 228 -6.09 -1.32 28.69
N CYS A 229 -5.54 -0.82 27.57
CA CYS A 229 -6.23 0.15 26.73
C CYS A 229 -6.95 -0.48 25.52
N ASN A 230 -6.51 -1.66 25.01
CA ASN A 230 -7.18 -2.31 23.88
C ASN A 230 -8.68 -2.58 24.09
N PRO A 231 -9.18 -2.96 25.28
CA PRO A 231 -10.62 -3.08 25.50
C PRO A 231 -11.38 -1.76 25.27
N ILE A 232 -10.74 -0.61 25.53
CA ILE A 232 -11.33 0.72 25.27
C ILE A 232 -11.40 0.97 23.76
N LEU A 233 -10.35 0.59 23.02
CA LEU A 233 -10.34 0.67 21.56
C LEU A 233 -11.45 -0.18 20.95
N GLN A 234 -11.64 -1.40 21.44
CA GLN A 234 -12.70 -2.30 20.99
C GLN A 234 -14.11 -1.75 21.25
N SER A 235 -14.29 -0.89 22.27
CA SER A 235 -15.55 -0.19 22.51
C SER A 235 -15.80 0.98 21.55
N GLY A 236 -14.88 1.30 20.66
CA GLY A 236 -14.95 2.39 19.68
C GLY A 236 -14.61 3.79 20.25
N ASN A 237 -14.19 3.88 21.52
CA ASN A 237 -13.82 5.17 22.13
C ASN A 237 -12.33 5.48 21.91
N ILE A 238 -12.02 6.04 20.74
CA ILE A 238 -10.64 6.29 20.30
C ILE A 238 -9.94 7.33 21.20
N ASP A 239 -10.62 8.41 21.59
CA ASP A 239 -10.02 9.47 22.42
C ASP A 239 -9.62 8.94 23.80
N ARG A 240 -10.49 8.17 24.43
CA ARG A 240 -10.19 7.54 25.72
C ARG A 240 -9.08 6.48 25.59
N TRP A 241 -9.03 5.77 24.48
CA TRP A 241 -7.94 4.85 24.20
C TRP A 241 -6.60 5.59 24.09
N HIS A 242 -6.52 6.68 23.33
CA HIS A 242 -5.31 7.50 23.21
C HIS A 242 -4.87 8.02 24.60
N GLN A 243 -5.78 8.55 25.39
CA GLN A 243 -5.47 9.05 26.73
C GLN A 243 -4.91 7.94 27.64
N CYS A 244 -5.51 6.75 27.59
CA CYS A 244 -5.05 5.58 28.33
C CYS A 244 -3.64 5.17 27.90
N ASP A 245 -3.42 5.00 26.59
CA ASP A 245 -2.17 4.56 25.99
C ASP A 245 -1.01 5.51 26.32
N GLU A 246 -1.21 6.82 26.11
CA GLU A 246 -0.22 7.84 26.42
C GLU A 246 0.09 7.92 27.92
N THR A 247 -0.93 7.82 28.78
CA THR A 247 -0.73 7.86 30.23
C THR A 247 0.15 6.72 30.69
N ILE A 248 -0.13 5.49 30.25
CA ILE A 248 0.67 4.32 30.65
C ILE A 248 2.09 4.39 30.10
N LYS A 249 2.27 4.79 28.84
CA LYS A 249 3.59 4.94 28.24
C LYS A 249 4.45 5.98 28.94
N LYS A 250 3.83 7.08 29.40
CA LYS A 250 4.50 8.17 30.09
C LYS A 250 4.86 7.83 31.53
N ILE A 251 3.93 7.36 32.33
CA ILE A 251 4.14 7.19 33.78
C ILE A 251 4.22 5.73 34.26
N GLY A 252 3.87 4.76 33.41
CA GLY A 252 3.95 3.32 33.73
C GLY A 252 2.84 2.80 34.64
N ILE A 253 1.85 3.61 34.98
CA ILE A 253 0.70 3.26 35.82
C ILE A 253 -0.60 3.63 35.11
N TYR A 254 -1.66 2.89 35.46
CA TYR A 254 -3.02 3.13 34.99
C TYR A 254 -3.92 3.31 36.20
#